data_e05ce7b0b4a0d21030018761ea999680
#
_entry.id   e05ce7b0b4a0d21030018761ea999680
#
_cell.length_a   1.000
_cell.length_b   1.000
_cell.length_c   1.000
_cell.angle_alpha   90.00
_cell.angle_beta   90.00
_cell.angle_gamma   90.00
#
_symmetry.space_group_name_H-M   'P 1'
#
loop_
_entity.id
_entity.type
_entity.pdbx_description
1 polymer ?
#
loop_
_entity_poly.entity_id
_entity_poly.type
_entity_poly.pdbx_seq_one_letter_code
_entity_poly.pdbx_strand_id
1 'polypeptide(L)'
;MNSLELIKLNKHYGRKHALKNSFTFTNGIYGLLGPNGAGKSTLMHLITGILHPDKGGGSINWNGKPIHQLGKSYREHLGFMPQQQELYSNMTAVNFLGYISALKGISRKTVPTEIEKVLEQVELSDCADKKIGGFSGGMKQRLLIASAILGNPDLLILDEPTAGLDPKQRVIIRRLIEQLSENKIIIISTHIVSDIETIAKEILMMRSGEILTHGTVSQLTEQVTDAKPTLENLYMQYYGGGK
;
A
#
# COMPACT_ATOMS: atom_id res chain seq x y z
N MET A 1 -7.85 -17.31 6.32
CA MET A 1 -6.59 -16.55 6.13
C MET A 1 -6.50 -16.18 4.65
N ASN A 2 -6.37 -14.89 4.34
CA ASN A 2 -6.27 -14.45 2.94
C ASN A 2 -4.88 -14.75 2.37
N SER A 3 -4.79 -14.99 1.05
CA SER A 3 -3.53 -15.12 0.31
C SER A 3 -3.55 -14.33 -1.00
N LEU A 4 -2.45 -13.65 -1.29
CA LEU A 4 -2.20 -13.01 -2.58
C LEU A 4 -0.91 -13.59 -3.14
N GLU A 5 -0.98 -14.27 -4.27
CA GLU A 5 0.13 -15.00 -4.86
C GLU A 5 0.58 -14.33 -6.17
N LEU A 6 1.84 -14.00 -6.24
CA LEU A 6 2.53 -13.57 -7.47
C LEU A 6 3.25 -14.78 -8.06
N ILE A 7 2.82 -15.27 -9.21
CA ILE A 7 3.37 -16.47 -9.83
C ILE A 7 4.12 -16.10 -11.10
N LYS A 8 5.46 -16.14 -11.06
CA LYS A 8 6.35 -15.83 -12.19
C LYS A 8 5.96 -14.54 -12.91
N LEU A 9 5.56 -13.54 -12.11
CA LEU A 9 5.03 -12.27 -12.61
C LEU A 9 6.10 -11.51 -13.38
N ASN A 10 5.79 -11.11 -14.62
CA ASN A 10 6.70 -10.44 -15.52
C ASN A 10 6.03 -9.25 -16.23
N LYS A 11 6.75 -8.13 -16.31
CA LYS A 11 6.28 -6.91 -16.97
C LYS A 11 7.40 -6.14 -17.64
N HIS A 12 7.19 -5.77 -18.91
CA HIS A 12 8.07 -4.88 -19.67
C HIS A 12 7.36 -3.57 -20.05
N TYR A 13 8.16 -2.52 -20.18
CA TYR A 13 7.79 -1.27 -20.86
C TYR A 13 8.75 -1.10 -22.04
N GLY A 14 8.29 -1.46 -23.22
CA GLY A 14 9.15 -1.55 -24.39
C GLY A 14 10.31 -2.53 -24.16
N ARG A 15 11.56 -2.04 -24.23
CA ARG A 15 12.76 -2.87 -23.99
C ARG A 15 13.15 -2.97 -22.51
N LYS A 16 12.54 -2.16 -21.63
CA LYS A 16 12.89 -2.13 -20.21
C LYS A 16 12.12 -3.22 -19.49
N HIS A 17 12.84 -4.16 -18.86
CA HIS A 17 12.27 -5.11 -17.91
C HIS A 17 11.91 -4.35 -16.63
N ALA A 18 10.64 -4.28 -16.30
CA ALA A 18 10.14 -3.46 -15.19
C ALA A 18 9.81 -4.28 -13.95
N LEU A 19 9.52 -5.59 -14.12
CA LEU A 19 9.21 -6.48 -13.00
C LEU A 19 9.43 -7.95 -13.37
N LYS A 20 10.03 -8.73 -12.42
CA LYS A 20 10.15 -10.18 -12.48
C LYS A 20 10.15 -10.74 -11.06
N ASN A 21 8.99 -11.24 -10.61
CA ASN A 21 8.84 -11.66 -9.22
C ASN A 21 7.91 -12.86 -9.05
N SER A 22 8.19 -13.64 -8.00
CA SER A 22 7.25 -14.59 -7.40
C SER A 22 7.28 -14.39 -5.90
N PHE A 23 6.11 -14.23 -5.27
CA PHE A 23 5.98 -14.05 -3.82
C PHE A 23 4.55 -14.35 -3.37
N THR A 24 4.38 -14.79 -2.13
CA THR A 24 3.05 -15.00 -1.54
C THR A 24 2.89 -14.15 -0.31
N PHE A 25 1.90 -13.25 -0.35
CA PHE A 25 1.48 -12.47 0.81
C PHE A 25 0.37 -13.21 1.55
N THR A 26 0.45 -13.20 2.87
CA THR A 26 -0.62 -13.66 3.78
C THR A 26 -0.99 -12.52 4.73
N ASN A 27 -1.95 -12.71 5.63
CA ASN A 27 -2.34 -11.64 6.56
C ASN A 27 -1.13 -11.07 7.30
N GLY A 28 -1.06 -9.74 7.34
CA GLY A 28 0.03 -8.95 7.95
C GLY A 28 0.42 -7.74 7.11
N ILE A 29 1.34 -6.95 7.62
CA ILE A 29 1.88 -5.75 6.97
C ILE A 29 3.18 -6.12 6.25
N TYR A 30 3.29 -5.76 4.97
CA TYR A 30 4.46 -5.96 4.13
C TYR A 30 5.00 -4.62 3.64
N GLY A 31 6.31 -4.39 3.85
CA GLY A 31 7.00 -3.23 3.34
C GLY A 31 7.66 -3.53 1.99
N LEU A 32 7.34 -2.78 0.94
CA LEU A 32 8.10 -2.74 -0.31
C LEU A 32 9.14 -1.62 -0.21
N LEU A 33 10.39 -1.97 0.09
CA LEU A 33 11.48 -1.01 0.29
C LEU A 33 12.38 -0.96 -0.94
N GLY A 34 12.73 0.24 -1.38
CA GLY A 34 13.66 0.44 -2.50
C GLY A 34 13.62 1.84 -3.05
N PRO A 35 14.64 2.25 -3.83
CA PRO A 35 14.73 3.58 -4.43
C PRO A 35 13.61 3.83 -5.46
N ASN A 36 13.52 5.09 -5.91
CA ASN A 36 12.65 5.42 -7.03
C ASN A 36 13.05 4.63 -8.28
N GLY A 37 12.06 4.10 -9.00
CA GLY A 37 12.31 3.25 -10.16
C GLY A 37 12.63 1.78 -9.84
N ALA A 38 12.60 1.35 -8.59
CA ALA A 38 12.83 -0.05 -8.19
C ALA A 38 11.73 -1.03 -8.69
N GLY A 39 10.58 -0.52 -9.14
CA GLY A 39 9.46 -1.34 -9.62
C GLY A 39 8.28 -1.44 -8.64
N LYS A 40 8.34 -0.77 -7.48
CA LYS A 40 7.29 -0.83 -6.44
C LYS A 40 5.90 -0.47 -6.97
N SER A 41 5.75 0.70 -7.59
CA SER A 41 4.45 1.15 -8.14
C SER A 41 4.00 0.25 -9.30
N THR A 42 4.92 -0.28 -10.12
CA THR A 42 4.58 -1.27 -11.16
C THR A 42 3.97 -2.52 -10.55
N LEU A 43 4.57 -3.06 -9.48
CA LEU A 43 4.04 -4.21 -8.75
C LEU A 43 2.65 -3.91 -8.18
N MET A 44 2.49 -2.76 -7.51
CA MET A 44 1.20 -2.35 -6.95
C MET A 44 0.12 -2.19 -8.03
N HIS A 45 0.44 -1.58 -9.17
CA HIS A 45 -0.51 -1.44 -10.27
C HIS A 45 -0.89 -2.78 -10.92
N LEU A 46 0.00 -3.76 -10.92
CA LEU A 46 -0.33 -5.13 -11.36
C LEU A 46 -1.27 -5.81 -10.36
N ILE A 47 -0.99 -5.69 -9.06
CA ILE A 47 -1.85 -6.24 -8.00
C ILE A 47 -3.23 -5.57 -8.01
N THR A 48 -3.31 -4.26 -8.22
CA THR A 48 -4.60 -3.54 -8.30
C THR A 48 -5.37 -3.81 -9.58
N GLY A 49 -4.75 -4.44 -10.58
CA GLY A 49 -5.36 -4.70 -11.88
C GLY A 49 -5.42 -3.46 -12.80
N ILE A 50 -4.77 -2.35 -12.41
CA ILE A 50 -4.57 -1.17 -13.27
C ILE A 50 -3.66 -1.53 -14.46
N LEU A 51 -2.64 -2.36 -14.19
CA LEU A 51 -1.79 -2.95 -15.21
C LEU A 51 -2.03 -4.46 -15.32
N HIS A 52 -1.71 -5.00 -16.48
CA HIS A 52 -1.72 -6.44 -16.71
C HIS A 52 -0.29 -6.96 -16.91
N PRO A 53 0.02 -8.19 -16.46
CA PRO A 53 1.27 -8.86 -16.83
C PRO A 53 1.42 -8.94 -18.33
N ASP A 54 2.63 -9.15 -18.81
CA ASP A 54 2.86 -9.41 -20.23
C ASP A 54 2.20 -10.73 -20.67
N LYS A 55 1.99 -10.91 -21.94
CA LYS A 55 1.45 -12.16 -22.48
C LYS A 55 2.38 -13.32 -22.09
N GLY A 56 1.87 -14.28 -21.32
CA GLY A 56 2.67 -15.36 -20.74
C GLY A 56 3.53 -14.92 -19.54
N GLY A 57 3.38 -13.71 -19.03
CA GLY A 57 4.14 -13.12 -17.92
C GLY A 57 3.61 -13.48 -16.53
N GLY A 58 3.12 -14.70 -16.34
CA GLY A 58 2.65 -15.17 -15.03
C GLY A 58 1.24 -14.76 -14.68
N SER A 59 0.89 -14.91 -13.40
CA SER A 59 -0.44 -14.60 -12.87
C SER A 59 -0.37 -14.02 -11.47
N ILE A 60 -1.45 -13.32 -11.09
CA ILE A 60 -1.71 -12.89 -9.72
C ILE A 60 -2.99 -13.59 -9.28
N ASN A 61 -2.91 -14.30 -8.16
CA ASN A 61 -4.05 -15.03 -7.62
C ASN A 61 -4.45 -14.44 -6.26
N TRP A 62 -5.75 -14.32 -6.05
CA TRP A 62 -6.37 -14.00 -4.78
C TRP A 62 -7.10 -15.24 -4.26
N ASN A 63 -6.67 -15.76 -3.10
CA ASN A 63 -7.21 -16.98 -2.50
C ASN A 63 -7.29 -18.14 -3.53
N GLY A 64 -6.18 -18.36 -4.26
CA GLY A 64 -6.02 -19.42 -5.25
C GLY A 64 -6.71 -19.18 -6.61
N LYS A 65 -7.40 -18.03 -6.81
CA LYS A 65 -8.09 -17.72 -8.07
C LYS A 65 -7.43 -16.53 -8.78
N PRO A 66 -7.16 -16.60 -10.11
CA PRO A 66 -6.61 -15.49 -10.86
C PRO A 66 -7.48 -14.23 -10.77
N ILE A 67 -6.87 -13.08 -10.43
CA ILE A 67 -7.61 -11.83 -10.21
C ILE A 67 -8.38 -11.35 -11.44
N HIS A 68 -7.86 -11.63 -12.65
CA HIS A 68 -8.54 -11.28 -13.90
C HIS A 68 -9.85 -12.04 -14.10
N GLN A 69 -10.04 -13.24 -13.49
CA GLN A 69 -11.26 -14.00 -13.53
C GLN A 69 -12.27 -13.53 -12.48
N LEU A 70 -11.79 -12.97 -11.37
CA LEU A 70 -12.63 -12.46 -10.29
C LEU A 70 -13.28 -11.12 -10.63
N GLY A 71 -12.61 -10.26 -11.41
CA GLY A 71 -13.16 -9.01 -11.90
C GLY A 71 -13.67 -8.09 -10.78
N LYS A 72 -14.98 -7.84 -10.73
CA LYS A 72 -15.62 -6.99 -9.71
C LYS A 72 -15.43 -7.55 -8.30
N SER A 73 -15.58 -8.86 -8.11
CA SER A 73 -15.45 -9.50 -6.81
C SER A 73 -14.07 -9.27 -6.19
N TYR A 74 -12.99 -9.31 -6.99
CA TYR A 74 -11.66 -8.95 -6.49
C TYR A 74 -11.57 -7.51 -6.00
N ARG A 75 -12.17 -6.57 -6.76
CA ARG A 75 -12.14 -5.14 -6.40
C ARG A 75 -12.89 -4.81 -5.11
N GLU A 76 -13.89 -5.63 -4.73
CA GLU A 76 -14.59 -5.51 -3.45
C GLU A 76 -13.69 -5.82 -2.25
N HIS A 77 -12.68 -6.68 -2.44
CA HIS A 77 -11.67 -6.99 -1.43
C HIS A 77 -10.47 -6.02 -1.43
N LEU A 78 -10.41 -5.07 -2.38
CA LEU A 78 -9.24 -4.22 -2.60
C LEU A 78 -9.47 -2.79 -2.13
N GLY A 79 -8.59 -2.29 -1.27
CA GLY A 79 -8.40 -0.88 -1.00
C GLY A 79 -7.07 -0.40 -1.59
N PHE A 80 -7.09 0.72 -2.29
CA PHE A 80 -5.89 1.29 -2.89
C PHE A 80 -5.78 2.79 -2.62
N MET A 81 -4.63 3.19 -2.11
CA MET A 81 -4.22 4.58 -1.96
C MET A 81 -3.00 4.81 -2.85
N PRO A 82 -3.12 5.49 -3.99
CA PRO A 82 -1.99 5.82 -4.86
C PRO A 82 -1.13 6.94 -4.28
N GLN A 83 0.13 7.03 -4.69
CA GLN A 83 1.09 8.04 -4.26
C GLN A 83 0.60 9.48 -4.52
N GLN A 84 -0.06 9.70 -5.64
CA GLN A 84 -0.64 10.99 -6.00
C GLN A 84 -2.14 10.81 -6.23
N GLN A 85 -2.93 11.43 -5.38
CA GLN A 85 -4.36 11.55 -5.57
C GLN A 85 -4.78 12.98 -5.25
N GLU A 86 -5.34 13.63 -6.24
CA GLU A 86 -5.93 14.95 -6.03
C GLU A 86 -7.21 14.83 -5.19
N LEU A 87 -7.27 15.65 -4.16
CA LEU A 87 -8.45 15.81 -3.33
C LEU A 87 -9.23 17.05 -3.78
N TYR A 88 -10.54 16.91 -3.89
CA TYR A 88 -11.43 18.01 -4.27
C TYR A 88 -11.54 19.03 -3.13
N SER A 89 -10.76 20.11 -3.19
CA SER A 89 -10.63 21.11 -2.12
C SER A 89 -11.96 21.74 -1.69
N ASN A 90 -12.94 21.83 -2.60
CA ASN A 90 -14.27 22.41 -2.34
C ASN A 90 -15.27 21.42 -1.71
N MET A 91 -14.96 20.12 -1.70
CA MET A 91 -15.80 19.10 -1.05
C MET A 91 -15.51 19.02 0.44
N THR A 92 -16.52 18.61 1.22
CA THR A 92 -16.29 18.16 2.60
C THR A 92 -15.77 16.73 2.62
N ALA A 93 -15.20 16.29 3.76
CA ALA A 93 -14.72 14.91 3.90
C ALA A 93 -15.86 13.89 3.68
N VAL A 94 -17.04 14.16 4.25
CA VAL A 94 -18.24 13.31 4.06
C VAL A 94 -18.63 13.23 2.59
N ASN A 95 -18.69 14.36 1.88
CA ASN A 95 -19.08 14.37 0.47
C ASN A 95 -18.07 13.63 -0.40
N PHE A 96 -16.77 13.80 -0.13
CA PHE A 96 -15.71 13.06 -0.82
C PHE A 96 -15.84 11.55 -0.59
N LEU A 97 -16.00 11.11 0.66
CA LEU A 97 -16.17 9.70 0.97
C LEU A 97 -17.48 9.13 0.39
N GLY A 98 -18.56 9.93 0.36
CA GLY A 98 -19.81 9.58 -0.31
C GLY A 98 -19.61 9.34 -1.81
N TYR A 99 -18.84 10.23 -2.47
CA TYR A 99 -18.49 10.07 -3.89
C TYR A 99 -17.68 8.78 -4.12
N ILE A 100 -16.65 8.52 -3.30
CA ILE A 100 -15.86 7.28 -3.39
C ILE A 100 -16.72 6.04 -3.12
N SER A 101 -17.63 6.11 -2.14
CA SER A 101 -18.57 5.02 -1.85
C SER A 101 -19.44 4.65 -3.04
N ALA A 102 -19.92 5.66 -3.79
CA ALA A 102 -20.69 5.45 -5.01
C ALA A 102 -19.85 4.78 -6.10
N LEU A 103 -18.58 5.18 -6.28
CA LEU A 103 -17.66 4.56 -7.24
C LEU A 103 -17.35 3.10 -6.88
N LYS A 104 -17.23 2.80 -5.57
CA LYS A 104 -17.03 1.43 -5.08
C LYS A 104 -18.31 0.58 -5.16
N GLY A 105 -19.46 1.16 -5.45
CA GLY A 105 -20.75 0.46 -5.50
C GLY A 105 -21.28 0.07 -4.12
N ILE A 106 -20.87 0.77 -3.06
CA ILE A 106 -21.38 0.57 -1.70
C ILE A 106 -22.87 0.96 -1.67
N SER A 107 -23.70 0.16 -1.01
CA SER A 107 -25.14 0.40 -0.92
C SER A 107 -25.43 1.75 -0.28
N ARG A 108 -26.29 2.56 -0.92
CA ARG A 108 -26.71 3.87 -0.38
C ARG A 108 -27.25 3.80 1.04
N LYS A 109 -27.83 2.66 1.44
CA LYS A 109 -28.38 2.47 2.79
C LYS A 109 -27.29 2.37 3.86
N THR A 110 -26.11 1.84 3.51
CA THR A 110 -24.99 1.62 4.46
C THR A 110 -23.95 2.73 4.39
N VAL A 111 -23.93 3.57 3.35
CA VAL A 111 -22.92 4.64 3.15
C VAL A 111 -22.78 5.56 4.37
N PRO A 112 -23.84 6.10 5.01
CA PRO A 112 -23.66 6.97 6.16
C PRO A 112 -22.89 6.31 7.30
N THR A 113 -23.27 5.09 7.67
CA THR A 113 -22.62 4.32 8.74
C THR A 113 -21.17 3.94 8.39
N GLU A 114 -20.92 3.59 7.12
CA GLU A 114 -19.55 3.29 6.65
C GLU A 114 -18.65 4.54 6.69
N ILE A 115 -19.17 5.70 6.31
CA ILE A 115 -18.42 6.96 6.36
C ILE A 115 -18.12 7.35 7.81
N GLU A 116 -19.08 7.27 8.72
CA GLU A 116 -18.89 7.55 10.14
C GLU A 116 -17.78 6.65 10.71
N LYS A 117 -17.87 5.34 10.47
CA LYS A 117 -16.88 4.36 10.91
C LYS A 117 -15.47 4.65 10.40
N VAL A 118 -15.29 4.94 9.09
CA VAL A 118 -13.95 5.19 8.57
C VAL A 118 -13.39 6.53 9.02
N LEU A 119 -14.23 7.57 9.22
CA LEU A 119 -13.81 8.85 9.78
C LEU A 119 -13.35 8.72 11.23
N GLU A 120 -14.03 7.91 12.03
CA GLU A 120 -13.62 7.57 13.40
C GLU A 120 -12.27 6.84 13.38
N GLN A 121 -12.11 5.80 12.57
CA GLN A 121 -10.87 5.04 12.46
C GLN A 121 -9.66 5.92 12.10
N VAL A 122 -9.85 6.94 11.25
CA VAL A 122 -8.77 7.86 10.86
C VAL A 122 -8.71 9.14 11.71
N GLU A 123 -9.46 9.25 12.79
CA GLU A 123 -9.51 10.41 13.70
C GLU A 123 -9.86 11.72 12.97
N LEU A 124 -10.88 11.70 12.11
CA LEU A 124 -11.36 12.85 11.35
C LEU A 124 -12.85 13.16 11.60
N SER A 125 -13.51 12.54 12.57
CA SER A 125 -14.94 12.75 12.87
C SER A 125 -15.29 14.22 13.11
N ASP A 126 -14.47 14.95 13.89
CA ASP A 126 -14.67 16.38 14.19
C ASP A 126 -14.46 17.30 12.98
N CYS A 127 -14.01 16.75 11.87
CA CYS A 127 -13.73 17.48 10.64
C CYS A 127 -14.57 16.99 9.44
N ALA A 128 -15.56 16.13 9.71
CA ALA A 128 -16.41 15.48 8.69
C ALA A 128 -17.02 16.48 7.69
N ASP A 129 -17.56 17.58 8.18
CA ASP A 129 -18.23 18.63 7.40
C ASP A 129 -17.30 19.78 6.97
N LYS A 130 -16.02 19.73 7.34
CA LYS A 130 -15.05 20.75 6.92
C LYS A 130 -14.58 20.51 5.49
N LYS A 131 -14.38 21.61 4.75
CA LYS A 131 -13.82 21.55 3.39
C LYS A 131 -12.39 21.01 3.42
N ILE A 132 -12.08 20.09 2.52
CA ILE A 132 -10.78 19.44 2.36
C ILE A 132 -9.66 20.46 2.07
N GLY A 133 -9.99 21.58 1.41
CA GLY A 133 -9.02 22.66 1.17
C GLY A 133 -8.36 23.21 2.44
N GLY A 134 -9.05 23.15 3.58
CA GLY A 134 -8.52 23.57 4.89
C GLY A 134 -7.77 22.48 5.67
N PHE A 135 -7.65 21.26 5.12
CA PHE A 135 -6.97 20.17 5.81
C PHE A 135 -5.45 20.32 5.75
N SER A 136 -4.78 19.97 6.86
CA SER A 136 -3.33 19.79 6.87
C SER A 136 -2.91 18.60 5.99
N GLY A 137 -1.61 18.49 5.68
CA GLY A 137 -1.08 17.35 4.93
C GLY A 137 -1.42 16.00 5.58
N GLY A 138 -1.25 15.90 6.91
CA GLY A 138 -1.60 14.69 7.66
C GLY A 138 -3.09 14.38 7.65
N MET A 139 -3.97 15.39 7.72
CA MET A 139 -5.43 15.19 7.59
C MET A 139 -5.80 14.71 6.19
N LYS A 140 -5.20 15.27 5.15
CA LYS A 140 -5.40 14.81 3.76
C LYS A 140 -4.97 13.36 3.58
N GLN A 141 -3.83 12.99 4.14
CA GLN A 141 -3.32 11.62 4.09
C GLN A 141 -4.25 10.64 4.81
N ARG A 142 -4.73 10.99 6.00
CA ARG A 142 -5.71 10.18 6.74
C ARG A 142 -7.04 10.05 5.98
N LEU A 143 -7.49 11.10 5.31
CA LEU A 143 -8.68 11.04 4.45
C LEU A 143 -8.49 10.12 3.24
N LEU A 144 -7.29 10.09 2.63
CA LEU A 144 -6.96 9.15 1.55
C LEU A 144 -6.97 7.70 2.06
N ILE A 145 -6.42 7.45 3.24
CA ILE A 145 -6.51 6.12 3.89
C ILE A 145 -7.97 5.77 4.16
N ALA A 146 -8.80 6.70 4.69
CA ALA A 146 -10.23 6.49 4.88
C ALA A 146 -10.92 6.06 3.58
N SER A 147 -10.62 6.72 2.46
CA SER A 147 -11.16 6.35 1.14
C SER A 147 -10.74 4.95 0.68
N ALA A 148 -9.51 4.54 1.01
CA ALA A 148 -9.02 3.21 0.68
C ALA A 148 -9.72 2.11 1.49
N ILE A 149 -9.98 2.34 2.79
CA ILE A 149 -10.59 1.36 3.69
C ILE A 149 -12.13 1.29 3.64
N LEU A 150 -12.80 2.18 2.90
CA LEU A 150 -14.25 2.11 2.67
C LEU A 150 -14.68 0.74 2.13
N GLY A 151 -15.71 0.15 2.74
CA GLY A 151 -16.19 -1.19 2.42
C GLY A 151 -15.35 -2.31 3.05
N ASN A 152 -14.45 -1.98 3.98
CA ASN A 152 -13.65 -2.91 4.76
C ASN A 152 -12.87 -3.96 3.94
N PRO A 153 -11.99 -3.55 3.00
CA PRO A 153 -11.27 -4.47 2.13
C PRO A 153 -10.31 -5.38 2.92
N ASP A 154 -10.08 -6.60 2.41
CA ASP A 154 -9.15 -7.58 2.97
C ASP A 154 -7.70 -7.37 2.52
N LEU A 155 -7.51 -6.69 1.38
CA LEU A 155 -6.23 -6.31 0.79
C LEU A 155 -6.15 -4.79 0.71
N LEU A 156 -5.16 -4.19 1.38
CA LEU A 156 -4.92 -2.75 1.37
C LEU A 156 -3.55 -2.46 0.77
N ILE A 157 -3.51 -1.63 -0.24
CA ILE A 157 -2.28 -1.19 -0.90
C ILE A 157 -2.12 0.30 -0.68
N LEU A 158 -1.01 0.70 -0.08
CA LEU A 158 -0.68 2.08 0.26
C LEU A 158 0.64 2.48 -0.40
N ASP A 159 0.57 3.36 -1.41
CA ASP A 159 1.76 3.82 -2.11
C ASP A 159 2.29 5.12 -1.46
N GLU A 160 3.45 5.03 -0.78
CA GLU A 160 4.13 6.12 -0.06
C GLU A 160 3.20 6.86 0.94
N PRO A 161 2.52 6.17 1.88
CA PRO A 161 1.47 6.76 2.72
C PRO A 161 1.96 7.85 3.68
N THR A 162 3.27 7.99 3.87
CA THR A 162 3.90 8.94 4.79
C THR A 162 4.68 10.04 4.07
N ALA A 163 4.67 10.04 2.73
CA ALA A 163 5.43 11.00 1.93
C ALA A 163 5.02 12.45 2.24
N GLY A 164 6.01 13.33 2.42
CA GLY A 164 5.78 14.76 2.69
C GLY A 164 5.24 15.09 4.09
N LEU A 165 5.13 14.10 4.99
CA LEU A 165 4.68 14.31 6.36
C LEU A 165 5.85 14.58 7.32
N ASP A 166 5.61 15.39 8.34
CA ASP A 166 6.51 15.56 9.47
C ASP A 166 6.63 14.29 10.34
N PRO A 167 7.64 14.15 11.18
CA PRO A 167 7.87 12.96 11.99
C PRO A 167 6.69 12.58 12.89
N LYS A 168 5.97 13.57 13.46
CA LYS A 168 4.81 13.33 14.32
C LYS A 168 3.66 12.71 13.52
N GLN A 169 3.36 13.23 12.34
CA GLN A 169 2.31 12.73 11.47
C GLN A 169 2.65 11.31 10.95
N ARG A 170 3.92 11.02 10.66
CA ARG A 170 4.35 9.66 10.27
C ARG A 170 4.05 8.63 11.36
N VAL A 171 4.31 8.97 12.63
CA VAL A 171 3.98 8.08 13.76
C VAL A 171 2.47 7.81 13.82
N ILE A 172 1.64 8.83 13.62
CA ILE A 172 0.18 8.69 13.61
C ILE A 172 -0.26 7.75 12.49
N ILE A 173 0.25 7.94 11.26
CA ILE A 173 -0.09 7.08 10.12
C ILE A 173 0.36 5.63 10.36
N ARG A 174 1.55 5.40 10.88
CA ARG A 174 2.03 4.03 11.23
C ARG A 174 1.11 3.32 12.20
N ARG A 175 0.73 4.00 13.30
CA ARG A 175 -0.22 3.44 14.28
C ARG A 175 -1.58 3.12 13.66
N LEU A 176 -2.09 4.01 12.81
CA LEU A 176 -3.32 3.78 12.08
C LEU A 176 -3.22 2.53 11.21
N ILE A 177 -2.15 2.37 10.44
CA ILE A 177 -1.95 1.19 9.58
C ILE A 177 -1.85 -0.09 10.42
N GLU A 178 -1.15 -0.04 11.56
CA GLU A 178 -1.05 -1.16 12.48
C GLU A 178 -2.42 -1.58 13.03
N GLN A 179 -3.25 -0.62 13.45
CA GLN A 179 -4.63 -0.89 13.89
C GLN A 179 -5.52 -1.50 12.79
N LEU A 180 -5.29 -1.10 11.53
CA LEU A 180 -6.04 -1.61 10.38
C LEU A 180 -5.61 -3.02 9.95
N SER A 181 -4.50 -3.56 10.46
CA SER A 181 -3.87 -4.78 9.94
C SER A 181 -4.55 -6.08 10.35
N GLU A 182 -5.48 -6.03 11.29
CA GLU A 182 -6.16 -7.23 11.79
C GLU A 182 -6.88 -7.98 10.65
N ASN A 183 -6.49 -9.23 10.45
CA ASN A 183 -7.03 -10.14 9.43
C ASN A 183 -6.90 -9.66 7.96
N LYS A 184 -6.03 -8.69 7.68
CA LYS A 184 -5.82 -8.13 6.34
C LYS A 184 -4.41 -8.38 5.82
N ILE A 185 -4.26 -8.29 4.50
CA ILE A 185 -2.97 -8.11 3.84
C ILE A 185 -2.80 -6.61 3.59
N ILE A 186 -1.76 -6.00 4.14
CA ILE A 186 -1.42 -4.58 3.88
C ILE A 186 -0.07 -4.53 3.20
N ILE A 187 0.01 -3.91 2.03
CA ILE A 187 1.24 -3.72 1.28
C ILE A 187 1.54 -2.21 1.23
N ILE A 188 2.70 -1.82 1.75
CA ILE A 188 3.13 -0.43 1.83
C ILE A 188 4.38 -0.26 0.99
N SER A 189 4.38 0.66 0.02
CA SER A 189 5.62 1.10 -0.60
C SER A 189 6.24 2.24 0.19
N THR A 190 7.54 2.24 0.32
CA THR A 190 8.30 3.36 0.85
C THR A 190 9.77 3.29 0.45
N HIS A 191 10.45 4.42 0.50
CA HIS A 191 11.92 4.51 0.45
C HIS A 191 12.51 4.86 1.84
N ILE A 192 11.67 4.95 2.88
CA ILE A 192 12.05 5.36 4.23
C ILE A 192 11.94 4.14 5.15
N VAL A 193 13.09 3.65 5.61
CA VAL A 193 13.22 2.46 6.46
C VAL A 193 12.37 2.57 7.72
N SER A 194 12.47 3.70 8.44
CA SER A 194 11.77 3.91 9.71
C SER A 194 10.24 3.91 9.62
N ASP A 195 9.66 4.00 8.42
CA ASP A 195 8.20 3.98 8.24
C ASP A 195 7.62 2.57 8.31
N ILE A 196 8.44 1.53 8.09
CA ILE A 196 7.98 0.14 8.04
C ILE A 196 8.69 -0.77 9.05
N GLU A 197 9.89 -0.40 9.51
CA GLU A 197 10.74 -1.24 10.36
C GLU A 197 10.02 -1.76 11.62
N THR A 198 9.15 -0.95 12.21
CA THR A 198 8.47 -1.28 13.47
C THR A 198 7.15 -2.01 13.30
N ILE A 199 6.52 -1.93 12.12
CA ILE A 199 5.16 -2.44 11.89
C ILE A 199 5.09 -3.57 10.87
N ALA A 200 6.11 -3.75 10.03
CA ALA A 200 6.08 -4.76 8.99
C ALA A 200 6.33 -6.17 9.56
N LYS A 201 5.48 -7.11 9.14
CA LYS A 201 5.69 -8.55 9.31
C LYS A 201 6.91 -9.01 8.53
N GLU A 202 7.00 -8.59 7.27
CA GLU A 202 8.13 -8.83 6.39
C GLU A 202 8.39 -7.60 5.51
N ILE A 203 9.65 -7.42 5.12
CA ILE A 203 10.09 -6.37 4.21
C ILE A 203 10.67 -7.03 2.96
N LEU A 204 10.25 -6.55 1.79
CA LEU A 204 10.76 -6.94 0.49
C LEU A 204 11.62 -5.81 -0.06
N MET A 205 12.92 -6.05 -0.23
CA MET A 205 13.85 -5.07 -0.80
C MET A 205 13.89 -5.23 -2.32
N MET A 206 13.52 -4.17 -3.05
CA MET A 206 13.35 -4.19 -4.50
C MET A 206 14.38 -3.33 -5.23
N ARG A 207 14.94 -3.85 -6.33
CA ARG A 207 15.78 -3.09 -7.27
C ARG A 207 15.53 -3.57 -8.71
N SER A 208 15.38 -2.63 -9.62
CA SER A 208 15.24 -2.92 -11.07
C SER A 208 14.16 -3.95 -11.40
N GLY A 209 13.05 -3.95 -10.66
CA GLY A 209 11.92 -4.86 -10.87
C GLY A 209 12.04 -6.22 -10.19
N GLU A 210 13.11 -6.50 -9.46
CA GLU A 210 13.31 -7.77 -8.76
C GLU A 210 13.28 -7.58 -7.24
N ILE A 211 12.77 -8.57 -6.51
CA ILE A 211 12.93 -8.70 -5.07
C ILE A 211 14.31 -9.29 -4.83
N LEU A 212 15.23 -8.48 -4.26
CA LEU A 212 16.61 -8.90 -3.98
C LEU A 212 16.69 -9.81 -2.76
N THR A 213 15.97 -9.44 -1.72
CA THR A 213 15.84 -10.17 -0.46
C THR A 213 14.52 -9.82 0.22
N HIS A 214 14.05 -10.70 1.07
CA HIS A 214 12.87 -10.46 1.91
C HIS A 214 13.01 -11.22 3.23
N GLY A 215 12.26 -10.80 4.23
CA GLY A 215 12.20 -11.44 5.54
C GLY A 215 11.70 -10.49 6.63
N THR A 216 11.69 -10.98 7.85
CA THR A 216 11.48 -10.14 9.04
C THR A 216 12.66 -9.19 9.21
N VAL A 217 12.47 -8.10 9.97
CA VAL A 217 13.56 -7.15 10.28
C VAL A 217 14.77 -7.88 10.85
N SER A 218 14.58 -8.81 11.79
CA SER A 218 15.68 -9.61 12.38
C SER A 218 16.46 -10.38 11.31
N GLN A 219 15.76 -11.16 10.46
CA GLN A 219 16.40 -11.93 9.38
C GLN A 219 17.15 -11.06 8.38
N LEU A 220 16.63 -9.88 8.09
CA LEU A 220 17.29 -8.96 7.16
C LEU A 220 18.50 -8.29 7.79
N THR A 221 18.46 -7.89 9.05
CA THR A 221 19.58 -7.25 9.74
C THR A 221 20.77 -8.21 9.94
N GLU A 222 20.53 -9.52 10.04
CA GLU A 222 21.58 -10.54 10.07
C GLU A 222 22.42 -10.60 8.78
N GLN A 223 21.92 -10.04 7.67
CA GLN A 223 22.64 -9.98 6.39
C GLN A 223 23.63 -8.80 6.30
N VAL A 224 23.68 -7.92 7.30
CA VAL A 224 24.63 -6.79 7.34
C VAL A 224 26.02 -7.31 7.67
N THR A 225 27.03 -7.00 6.80
CA THR A 225 28.38 -7.57 6.92
C THR A 225 29.37 -6.64 7.62
N ASP A 226 29.35 -5.33 7.31
CA ASP A 226 30.44 -4.41 7.65
C ASP A 226 30.04 -3.26 8.60
N ALA A 227 28.83 -3.32 9.20
CA ALA A 227 28.28 -2.26 10.02
C ALA A 227 27.41 -2.84 11.15
N LYS A 228 26.84 -1.94 12.00
CA LYS A 228 25.82 -2.37 12.96
C LYS A 228 24.64 -3.04 12.23
N PRO A 229 24.05 -4.13 12.78
CA PRO A 229 22.96 -4.86 12.16
C PRO A 229 21.64 -4.05 12.23
N THR A 230 21.50 -3.06 11.35
CA THR A 230 20.30 -2.24 11.19
C THR A 230 19.76 -2.35 9.78
N LEU A 231 18.44 -2.17 9.63
CA LEU A 231 17.82 -2.19 8.31
C LEU A 231 18.29 -1.04 7.44
N GLU A 232 18.64 0.11 8.02
CA GLU A 232 19.24 1.25 7.31
C GLU A 232 20.61 0.88 6.71
N ASN A 233 21.46 0.18 7.48
CA ASN A 233 22.76 -0.26 6.98
C ASN A 233 22.60 -1.33 5.88
N LEU A 234 21.63 -2.23 6.00
CA LEU A 234 21.29 -3.15 4.92
C LEU A 234 20.81 -2.39 3.66
N TYR A 235 19.97 -1.38 3.84
CA TYR A 235 19.53 -0.52 2.75
C TYR A 235 20.73 0.16 2.05
N MET A 236 21.66 0.73 2.82
CA MET A 236 22.89 1.33 2.27
C MET A 236 23.79 0.32 1.57
N GLN A 237 23.92 -0.91 2.10
CA GLN A 237 24.67 -2.00 1.47
C GLN A 237 24.11 -2.37 0.08
N TYR A 238 22.78 -2.45 -0.07
CA TYR A 238 22.15 -2.76 -1.33
C TYR A 238 22.05 -1.58 -2.31
N TYR A 239 21.91 -0.34 -1.83
CA TYR A 239 21.59 0.82 -2.66
C TYR A 239 22.61 1.96 -2.57
N GLY A 240 23.50 1.98 -1.56
CA GLY A 240 24.48 3.04 -1.33
C GLY A 240 25.68 3.02 -2.28
N GLY A 241 25.90 1.98 -3.05
CA GLY A 241 27.02 1.82 -3.99
C GLY A 241 26.77 2.33 -5.41
N GLY A 242 25.77 3.16 -5.64
CA GLY A 242 25.46 3.73 -6.94
C GLY A 242 26.27 5.01 -7.21
N LYS A 243 27.42 4.88 -7.89
CA LYS A 243 27.97 5.92 -8.77
C LYS A 243 27.52 5.65 -10.19
#